data_ac557cc14ece44be53a84defe8d658f0
#
_entry.id   ac557cc14ece44be53a84defe8d658f0
#
_cell.length_a   1.000
_cell.length_b   1.000
_cell.length_c   1.000
_cell.angle_alpha   90.00
_cell.angle_beta   90.00
_cell.angle_gamma   90.00
#
_symmetry.space_group_name_H-M   'P 1'
#
loop_
_entity.id
_entity.type
_entity.pdbx_description
1 polymer ?
#
loop_
_entity_poly.entity_id
_entity_poly.type
_entity_poly.pdbx_seq_one_letter_code
_entity_poly.pdbx_strand_id
1 'polypeptide(L)'
;MTWLDGTTANVIGIIGSALFLIGFIYANFAAKMDALTFNLLNLAGAILLLASLSVHFNLAAFILEVCWGLISIVGIGKAVLERRGNKGLSHTPE
;
A
#
# COMPACT_ATOMS: atom_id res chain seq x y z
N MET A 1 14.82 -3.28 -18.57
CA MET A 1 13.44 -3.42 -19.02
C MET A 1 13.17 -2.53 -20.19
N THR A 2 12.76 -3.13 -21.28
CA THR A 2 12.61 -2.36 -22.52
C THR A 2 11.26 -1.65 -22.59
N TRP A 3 10.27 -2.14 -21.86
CA TRP A 3 8.92 -1.54 -21.89
C TRP A 3 8.77 -0.36 -20.94
N LEU A 4 9.79 -0.10 -20.12
CA LEU A 4 9.71 0.94 -19.10
C LEU A 4 11.00 1.75 -19.14
N ASP A 5 10.94 2.95 -19.68
CA ASP A 5 12.12 3.81 -19.73
C ASP A 5 12.31 4.57 -18.41
N GLY A 6 13.44 5.29 -18.31
CA GLY A 6 13.76 5.99 -17.07
C GLY A 6 12.77 7.07 -16.71
N THR A 7 12.25 7.79 -17.71
CA THR A 7 11.28 8.85 -17.44
C THR A 7 9.96 8.28 -16.95
N THR A 8 9.48 7.23 -17.63
CA THR A 8 8.24 6.57 -17.22
C THR A 8 8.39 5.99 -15.82
N ALA A 9 9.54 5.35 -15.54
CA ALA A 9 9.79 4.79 -14.23
C ALA A 9 9.77 5.87 -13.15
N ASN A 10 10.35 7.04 -13.44
CA ASN A 10 10.33 8.15 -12.49
C ASN A 10 8.91 8.64 -12.23
N VAL A 11 8.10 8.76 -13.28
CA VAL A 11 6.72 9.20 -13.11
C VAL A 11 5.95 8.20 -12.26
N ILE A 12 6.12 6.91 -12.54
CA ILE A 12 5.46 5.86 -11.77
C ILE A 12 5.90 5.92 -10.31
N GLY A 13 7.19 6.12 -10.08
CA GLY A 13 7.72 6.21 -8.73
C GLY A 13 7.18 7.41 -7.98
N ILE A 14 7.04 8.54 -8.66
CA ILE A 14 6.48 9.75 -8.05
C ILE A 14 5.03 9.50 -7.66
N ILE A 15 4.25 8.87 -8.53
CA ILE A 15 2.87 8.55 -8.22
C ILE A 15 2.80 7.60 -7.02
N GLY A 16 3.65 6.57 -7.01
CA GLY A 16 3.70 5.64 -5.89
C GLY A 16 4.05 6.32 -4.58
N SER A 17 5.03 7.24 -4.65
CA SER A 17 5.43 8.01 -3.47
C SER A 17 4.29 8.90 -2.98
N ALA A 18 3.54 9.49 -3.91
CA ALA A 18 2.39 10.30 -3.55
C ALA A 18 1.33 9.47 -2.85
N LEU A 19 1.10 8.25 -3.31
CA LEU A 19 0.14 7.36 -2.65
C LEU A 19 0.58 7.00 -1.24
N PHE A 20 1.87 6.74 -1.04
CA PHE A 20 2.40 6.51 0.30
C PHE A 20 2.19 7.72 1.18
N LEU A 21 2.48 8.90 0.66
CA LEU A 21 2.32 10.13 1.42
C LEU A 21 0.86 10.36 1.78
N ILE A 22 -0.03 10.16 0.83
CA ILE A 22 -1.46 10.29 1.08
C ILE A 22 -1.90 9.31 2.15
N GLY A 23 -1.44 8.07 2.08
CA GLY A 23 -1.74 7.08 3.09
C GLY A 23 -1.25 7.49 4.46
N PHE A 24 -0.04 8.04 4.52
CA PHE A 24 0.53 8.49 5.77
C PHE A 24 -0.26 9.67 6.37
N ILE A 25 -0.62 10.62 5.51
CA ILE A 25 -1.44 11.75 5.95
C ILE A 25 -2.80 11.24 6.46
N TYR A 26 -3.39 10.34 5.70
CA TYR A 26 -4.67 9.76 6.10
C TYR A 26 -4.56 9.10 7.48
N ALA A 27 -3.51 8.32 7.70
CA ALA A 27 -3.34 7.62 8.97
C ALA A 27 -3.16 8.57 10.14
N ASN A 28 -2.56 9.74 9.89
CA ASN A 28 -2.25 10.67 10.96
C ASN A 28 -3.34 11.69 11.23
N PHE A 29 -4.16 12.00 10.23
CA PHE A 29 -5.10 13.10 10.36
C PHE A 29 -6.56 12.73 10.25
N ALA A 30 -6.88 11.51 9.80
CA ALA A 30 -8.25 11.07 9.74
C ALA A 30 -8.78 10.85 11.15
N ALA A 31 -9.98 11.31 11.43
CA ALA A 31 -10.59 11.11 12.73
C ALA A 31 -10.76 9.63 13.03
N LYS A 32 -11.01 8.85 11.99
CA LYS A 32 -11.18 7.41 12.13
C LYS A 32 -10.57 6.75 10.91
N MET A 33 -9.48 6.03 11.12
CA MET A 33 -8.79 5.38 10.01
C MET A 33 -9.44 4.06 9.65
N ASP A 34 -9.70 3.87 8.36
CA ASP A 34 -10.17 2.59 7.85
C ASP A 34 -8.95 1.79 7.40
N ALA A 35 -8.72 0.66 8.07
CA ALA A 35 -7.54 -0.15 7.80
C ALA A 35 -7.49 -0.63 6.36
N LEU A 36 -8.64 -0.95 5.78
CA LEU A 36 -8.67 -1.41 4.39
C LEU A 36 -8.22 -0.30 3.45
N THR A 37 -8.73 0.91 3.61
CA THR A 37 -8.35 2.05 2.78
C THR A 37 -6.85 2.34 2.92
N PHE A 38 -6.35 2.36 4.15
CA PHE A 38 -4.95 2.62 4.39
C PHE A 38 -4.05 1.58 3.72
N ASN A 39 -4.39 0.32 3.89
CA ASN A 39 -3.57 -0.75 3.32
C ASN A 39 -3.66 -0.81 1.81
N LEU A 40 -4.81 -0.46 1.23
CA LEU A 40 -4.94 -0.40 -0.23
C LEU A 40 -4.06 0.71 -0.81
N LEU A 41 -4.03 1.88 -0.16
CA LEU A 41 -3.15 2.96 -0.58
C LEU A 41 -1.69 2.54 -0.50
N ASN A 42 -1.31 1.88 0.58
CA ASN A 42 0.07 1.42 0.75
C ASN A 42 0.44 0.35 -0.27
N LEU A 43 -0.46 -0.59 -0.53
CA LEU A 43 -0.17 -1.63 -1.51
C LEU A 43 -0.03 -1.05 -2.90
N ALA A 44 -0.92 -0.15 -3.28
CA ALA A 44 -0.83 0.51 -4.58
C ALA A 44 0.48 1.26 -4.71
N GLY A 45 0.85 2.00 -3.67
CA GLY A 45 2.13 2.71 -3.67
C GLY A 45 3.32 1.77 -3.79
N ALA A 46 3.28 0.66 -3.05
CA ALA A 46 4.36 -0.31 -3.08
C ALA A 46 4.52 -0.92 -4.47
N ILE A 47 3.42 -1.27 -5.11
CA ILE A 47 3.46 -1.85 -6.45
C ILE A 47 4.08 -0.87 -7.43
N LEU A 48 3.65 0.39 -7.39
CA LEU A 48 4.20 1.40 -8.29
C LEU A 48 5.67 1.67 -8.02
N LEU A 49 6.06 1.72 -6.75
CA LEU A 49 7.45 1.93 -6.42
C LEU A 49 8.32 0.75 -6.83
N LEU A 50 7.81 -0.48 -6.68
CA LEU A 50 8.55 -1.65 -7.16
C LEU A 50 8.70 -1.63 -8.66
N ALA A 51 7.67 -1.19 -9.39
CA ALA A 51 7.78 -1.04 -10.84
C ALA A 51 8.86 -0.03 -11.20
N SER A 52 8.91 1.10 -10.49
CA SER A 52 9.96 2.09 -10.70
C SER A 52 11.34 1.50 -10.40
N LEU A 53 11.44 0.71 -9.34
CA LEU A 53 12.69 0.08 -8.97
C LEU A 53 13.19 -0.92 -9.99
N SER A 54 12.31 -1.46 -10.82
CA SER A 54 12.76 -2.38 -11.86
C SER A 54 13.72 -1.70 -12.85
N VAL A 55 13.65 -0.37 -12.94
CA VAL A 55 14.55 0.41 -13.79
C VAL A 55 15.67 1.05 -12.96
N HIS A 56 15.30 1.64 -11.83
CA HIS A 56 16.24 2.33 -10.95
C HIS A 56 16.43 1.52 -9.68
N PHE A 57 17.08 0.38 -9.81
CA PHE A 57 17.17 -0.58 -8.71
C PHE A 57 18.00 -0.06 -7.55
N ASN A 58 17.48 -0.26 -6.35
CA ASN A 58 18.18 0.02 -5.10
C ASN A 58 17.81 -1.11 -4.14
N LEU A 59 18.81 -1.89 -3.73
CA LEU A 59 18.53 -3.06 -2.92
C LEU A 59 17.84 -2.72 -1.60
N ALA A 60 18.29 -1.68 -0.93
CA ALA A 60 17.69 -1.31 0.34
C ALA A 60 16.22 -0.92 0.16
N ALA A 61 15.92 -0.13 -0.87
CA ALA A 61 14.55 0.24 -1.17
C ALA A 61 13.72 -0.97 -1.58
N PHE A 62 14.32 -1.87 -2.34
CA PHE A 62 13.62 -3.10 -2.76
C PHE A 62 13.18 -3.92 -1.55
N ILE A 63 14.10 -4.16 -0.62
CA ILE A 63 13.79 -4.92 0.58
C ILE A 63 12.69 -4.24 1.38
N LEU A 64 12.82 -2.93 1.58
CA LEU A 64 11.83 -2.17 2.34
C LEU A 64 10.45 -2.26 1.71
N GLU A 65 10.38 -2.13 0.39
CA GLU A 65 9.09 -2.10 -0.28
C GLU A 65 8.44 -3.46 -0.39
N VAL A 66 9.25 -4.50 -0.52
CA VAL A 66 8.69 -5.86 -0.48
C VAL A 66 8.11 -6.12 0.90
N CYS A 67 8.83 -5.77 1.94
CA CYS A 67 8.31 -5.94 3.31
C CYS A 67 7.04 -5.12 3.51
N TRP A 68 7.05 -3.88 3.05
CA TRP A 68 5.91 -2.99 3.18
C TRP A 68 4.69 -3.52 2.44
N GLY A 69 4.91 -4.01 1.22
CA GLY A 69 3.84 -4.60 0.42
C GLY A 69 3.26 -5.85 1.07
N LEU A 70 4.12 -6.70 1.63
CA LEU A 70 3.65 -7.89 2.30
C LEU A 70 2.82 -7.55 3.54
N ILE A 71 3.26 -6.56 4.30
CA ILE A 71 2.49 -6.10 5.45
C ILE A 71 1.14 -5.57 5.01
N SER A 72 1.11 -4.83 3.91
CA SER A 72 -0.15 -4.29 3.38
C SER A 72 -1.10 -5.40 2.96
N ILE A 73 -0.57 -6.44 2.32
CA ILE A 73 -1.39 -7.58 1.91
C ILE A 73 -2.00 -8.28 3.13
N VAL A 74 -1.20 -8.48 4.15
CA VAL A 74 -1.68 -9.07 5.40
C VAL A 74 -2.74 -8.17 6.03
N GLY A 75 -2.50 -6.85 6.03
CA GLY A 75 -3.45 -5.89 6.56
C GLY A 75 -4.77 -5.88 5.81
N ILE A 76 -4.70 -6.00 4.47
CA ILE A 76 -5.92 -6.08 3.67
C ILE A 76 -6.69 -7.34 4.00
N GLY A 77 -6.00 -8.49 4.05
CA GLY A 77 -6.65 -9.74 4.38
C GLY A 77 -7.31 -9.69 5.75
N LYS A 78 -6.62 -9.14 6.73
CA LYS A 78 -7.16 -9.00 8.07
C LYS A 78 -8.38 -8.09 8.09
N ALA A 79 -8.30 -6.96 7.38
CA ALA A 79 -9.42 -6.01 7.34
C ALA A 79 -10.64 -6.62 6.67
N VAL A 80 -10.44 -7.36 5.59
CA VAL A 80 -11.54 -8.02 4.89
C VAL A 80 -12.17 -9.08 5.78
N LEU A 81 -11.35 -9.87 6.46
CA LEU A 81 -11.86 -10.90 7.35
C LEU A 81 -12.63 -10.28 8.51
N GLU A 82 -12.13 -9.19 9.05
CA GLU A 82 -12.82 -8.51 10.14
C GLU A 82 -14.16 -7.94 9.68
N ARG A 83 -14.21 -7.38 8.49
CA ARG A 83 -15.47 -6.88 7.95
C ARG A 83 -16.48 -8.01 7.73
N ARG A 84 -16.01 -9.14 7.21
CA ARG A 84 -16.89 -10.28 7.01
C ARG A 84 -17.35 -10.85 8.34
N GLY A 85 -16.44 -10.93 9.31
CA GLY A 85 -16.77 -11.39 10.65
C GLY A 85 -17.79 -10.47 11.31
N ASN A 86 -17.56 -9.16 11.22
CA ASN A 86 -18.48 -8.20 11.80
C ASN A 86 -19.84 -8.27 11.14
N LYS A 87 -19.87 -8.49 9.84
CA LYS A 87 -21.12 -8.60 9.13
C LYS A 87 -21.90 -9.82 9.58
N GLY A 88 -21.20 -10.94 9.79
CA GLY A 88 -21.85 -12.16 10.26
C GLY A 88 -22.14 -12.15 11.74
N LEU A 89 -21.39 -11.36 12.51
CA LEU A 89 -21.50 -11.33 13.97
C LEU A 89 -21.92 -9.96 14.48
N SER A 90 -22.58 -9.19 13.64
CA SER A 90 -22.93 -7.82 13.99
C SER A 90 -23.81 -7.73 15.23
N HIS A 91 -24.53 -8.80 15.54
CA HIS A 91 -25.40 -8.86 16.68
C HIS A 91 -24.63 -9.13 17.98
N THR A 92 -23.34 -9.43 17.89
CA THR A 92 -22.57 -9.80 19.06
C THR A 92 -22.33 -8.57 19.91
N PRO A 93 -22.82 -8.55 21.13
CA PRO A 93 -22.55 -7.42 22.03
C PRO A 93 -21.15 -7.52 22.56
N GLU A 94 -20.51 -6.40 22.70
CA GLU A 94 -19.15 -6.38 23.19
C GLU A 94 -18.94 -5.34 24.25
#